data_a0bb63ede350b9b9520ab1145e29b42a
#
_entry.id   a0bb63ede350b9b9520ab1145e29b42a
#
_cell.length_a   1.000
_cell.length_b   1.000
_cell.length_c   1.000
_cell.angle_alpha   90.00
_cell.angle_beta   90.00
_cell.angle_gamma   90.00
#
_symmetry.space_group_name_H-M   'P 1'
#
loop_
_entity.id
_entity.type
_entity.pdbx_description
1 polymer ?
#
loop_
_entity_poly.entity_id
_entity_poly.type
_entity_poly.pdbx_seq_one_letter_code
_entity_poly.pdbx_strand_id
1 'polypeptide(L)'
;MDRDDFPAPTEGFVITNFLVVADQDRSRDFYSTVFGAKVVRERDPVILRVANTWLILNVGGGPTDDKPTVTLSTPTDPNHTSAFMNVRVANIGLAYKEWSGRGAQFLTEPKDHGFEIRAYIRDPDGHLIEVGQATM
;
A
#
# COMPACT_ATOMS: atom_id res chain seq x y z
N MET A 1 8.71 -14.44 16.57
CA MET A 1 8.48 -13.84 15.26
C MET A 1 9.53 -14.37 14.28
N ASP A 2 9.08 -14.90 13.15
CA ASP A 2 9.98 -15.51 12.19
C ASP A 2 10.79 -14.42 11.46
N ARG A 3 12.12 -14.52 11.51
CA ARG A 3 13.00 -13.56 10.85
C ARG A 3 12.78 -13.53 9.33
N ASP A 4 12.43 -14.65 8.72
CA ASP A 4 12.22 -14.73 7.27
C ASP A 4 11.00 -13.91 6.81
N ASP A 5 10.11 -13.55 7.72
CA ASP A 5 8.98 -12.69 7.41
C ASP A 5 9.36 -11.19 7.39
N PHE A 6 10.54 -10.83 7.90
CA PHE A 6 11.02 -9.44 7.88
C PHE A 6 11.76 -9.13 6.58
N PRO A 7 11.73 -7.87 6.14
CA PRO A 7 12.54 -7.44 5.00
C PRO A 7 14.00 -7.23 5.44
N ALA A 8 14.68 -8.31 5.76
CA ALA A 8 16.04 -8.30 6.31
C ALA A 8 16.92 -9.27 5.51
N PRO A 9 17.31 -8.90 4.28
CA PRO A 9 18.11 -9.80 3.45
C PRO A 9 19.52 -10.00 4.01
N THR A 10 20.07 -11.18 3.80
CA THR A 10 21.46 -11.49 4.15
C THR A 10 22.41 -11.25 2.98
N GLU A 11 21.88 -11.10 1.77
CA GLU A 11 22.63 -10.75 0.57
C GLU A 11 21.82 -9.81 -0.29
N GLY A 12 22.49 -8.91 -1.03
CA GLY A 12 21.82 -7.96 -1.90
C GLY A 12 20.88 -7.03 -1.15
N PHE A 13 19.77 -6.70 -1.77
CA PHE A 13 18.79 -5.80 -1.17
C PHE A 13 17.36 -6.17 -1.62
N VAL A 14 16.38 -5.71 -0.86
CA VAL A 14 14.98 -5.78 -1.25
C VAL A 14 14.40 -4.37 -1.24
N ILE A 15 13.35 -4.17 -2.00
CA ILE A 15 12.64 -2.90 -2.04
C ILE A 15 11.30 -3.10 -1.34
N THR A 16 11.00 -2.24 -0.38
CA THR A 16 9.73 -2.24 0.33
C THR A 16 9.04 -0.90 0.11
N ASN A 17 7.78 -0.80 0.52
CA ASN A 17 7.03 0.44 0.47
C ASN A 17 6.80 0.94 1.88
N PHE A 18 7.15 2.19 2.13
CA PHE A 18 6.89 2.86 3.40
C PHE A 18 5.76 3.86 3.19
N LEU A 19 4.69 3.75 3.97
CA LEU A 19 3.58 4.68 3.94
C LEU A 19 3.46 5.38 5.28
N VAL A 20 3.38 6.70 5.24
CA VAL A 20 3.11 7.49 6.43
C VAL A 20 1.61 7.44 6.70
N VAL A 21 1.23 7.06 7.90
CA VAL A 21 -0.17 6.87 8.29
C VAL A 21 -0.49 7.71 9.53
N ALA A 22 -1.74 8.10 9.66
CA ALA A 22 -2.19 8.82 10.85
C ALA A 22 -2.49 7.88 12.01
N ASP A 23 -2.96 6.67 11.69
CA ASP A 23 -3.38 5.66 12.67
C ASP A 23 -2.87 4.30 12.21
N GLN A 24 -1.88 3.76 12.93
CA GLN A 24 -1.25 2.50 12.55
C GLN A 24 -2.24 1.34 12.55
N ASP A 25 -3.11 1.26 13.55
CA ASP A 25 -4.07 0.16 13.68
C ASP A 25 -5.09 0.19 12.53
N ARG A 26 -5.61 1.37 12.21
CA ARG A 26 -6.57 1.54 11.11
C ARG A 26 -5.98 1.11 9.77
N SER A 27 -4.78 1.55 9.47
CA SER A 27 -4.11 1.24 8.20
C SER A 27 -3.70 -0.23 8.12
N ARG A 28 -3.16 -0.78 9.22
CA ARG A 28 -2.87 -2.21 9.32
C ARG A 28 -4.10 -3.04 8.99
N ASP A 29 -5.23 -2.71 9.61
CA ASP A 29 -6.47 -3.47 9.45
C ASP A 29 -7.03 -3.32 8.03
N PHE A 30 -6.89 -2.16 7.43
CA PHE A 30 -7.28 -1.94 6.03
C PHE A 30 -6.54 -2.89 5.08
N TYR A 31 -5.21 -2.90 5.15
CA TYR A 31 -4.40 -3.71 4.25
C TYR A 31 -4.56 -5.21 4.52
N SER A 32 -4.74 -5.60 5.77
CA SER A 32 -4.99 -7.00 6.13
C SER A 32 -6.35 -7.47 5.63
N THR A 33 -7.38 -6.64 5.77
CA THR A 33 -8.75 -7.00 5.38
C THR A 33 -8.93 -6.97 3.87
N VAL A 34 -8.49 -5.91 3.20
CA VAL A 34 -8.72 -5.74 1.76
C VAL A 34 -7.81 -6.66 0.95
N PHE A 35 -6.51 -6.64 1.23
CA PHE A 35 -5.51 -7.34 0.41
C PHE A 35 -5.05 -8.67 1.00
N GLY A 36 -5.49 -9.01 2.20
CA GLY A 36 -5.04 -10.23 2.86
C GLY A 36 -3.59 -10.16 3.33
N ALA A 37 -3.08 -8.95 3.61
CA ALA A 37 -1.72 -8.80 4.07
C ALA A 37 -1.50 -9.50 5.41
N LYS A 38 -0.36 -10.20 5.54
CA LYS A 38 0.03 -10.87 6.78
C LYS A 38 0.68 -9.85 7.70
N VAL A 39 0.21 -9.76 8.94
CA VAL A 39 0.81 -8.89 9.95
C VAL A 39 2.07 -9.57 10.49
N VAL A 40 3.23 -9.00 10.18
CA VAL A 40 4.52 -9.46 10.68
C VAL A 40 4.87 -8.77 11.98
N ARG A 41 4.55 -7.49 12.08
CA ARG A 41 4.72 -6.68 13.29
C ARG A 41 3.49 -5.79 13.46
N GLU A 42 2.94 -5.76 14.67
CA GLU A 42 1.67 -5.10 14.96
C GLU A 42 1.74 -3.57 14.88
N ARG A 43 2.85 -2.98 15.33
CA ARG A 43 3.04 -1.52 15.31
C ARG A 43 4.46 -1.14 15.67
N ASP A 44 4.77 0.13 15.46
CA ASP A 44 6.00 0.84 15.85
C ASP A 44 7.28 0.32 15.16
N PRO A 45 7.29 0.12 13.85
CA PRO A 45 6.24 0.32 12.86
C PRO A 45 5.40 -0.93 12.67
N VAL A 46 4.27 -0.79 12.00
CA VAL A 46 3.55 -1.93 11.42
C VAL A 46 4.39 -2.47 10.26
N ILE A 47 4.55 -3.77 10.20
CA ILE A 47 5.17 -4.44 9.05
C ILE A 47 4.19 -5.49 8.55
N LEU A 48 3.84 -5.38 7.28
CA LEU A 48 2.93 -6.29 6.60
C LEU A 48 3.64 -6.97 5.44
N ARG A 49 3.40 -8.25 5.29
CA ARG A 49 3.85 -9.01 4.12
C ARG A 49 2.67 -9.20 3.19
N VAL A 50 2.78 -8.76 1.95
CA VAL A 50 1.70 -8.89 0.96
C VAL A 50 2.28 -9.07 -0.43
N ALA A 51 1.77 -10.07 -1.17
CA ALA A 51 2.25 -10.39 -2.52
C ALA A 51 3.78 -10.56 -2.54
N ASN A 52 4.48 -9.78 -3.35
CA ASN A 52 5.93 -9.85 -3.51
C ASN A 52 6.68 -8.75 -2.74
N THR A 53 6.03 -8.09 -1.78
CA THR A 53 6.63 -6.94 -1.09
C THR A 53 6.24 -6.90 0.39
N TRP A 54 6.77 -5.91 1.07
CA TRP A 54 6.37 -5.54 2.42
C TRP A 54 5.83 -4.12 2.42
N LEU A 55 4.86 -3.87 3.28
CA LEU A 55 4.40 -2.53 3.60
C LEU A 55 4.84 -2.20 5.02
N ILE A 56 5.52 -1.09 5.16
CA ILE A 56 5.94 -0.56 6.46
C ILE A 56 5.11 0.68 6.71
N LEU A 57 4.36 0.69 7.81
CA LEU A 57 3.44 1.77 8.13
C LEU A 57 3.85 2.39 9.45
N ASN A 58 4.04 3.70 9.47
CA ASN A 58 4.30 4.41 10.71
C ASN A 58 3.78 5.84 10.62
N VAL A 59 3.64 6.47 11.78
CA VAL A 59 3.23 7.87 11.86
C VAL A 59 4.35 8.76 11.33
N GLY A 60 3.97 9.95 10.92
CA GLY A 60 4.90 10.94 10.42
C GLY A 60 5.71 11.58 11.52
N GLY A 61 6.54 12.52 11.12
CA GLY A 61 7.37 13.30 12.05
C GLY A 61 8.21 14.31 11.30
N GLY A 62 8.79 15.24 12.05
CA GLY A 62 9.64 16.27 11.52
C GLY A 62 11.02 15.78 11.10
N PRO A 63 11.92 16.69 10.77
CA PRO A 63 13.29 16.35 10.40
C PRO A 63 14.03 15.59 11.51
N THR A 64 14.96 14.77 11.10
CA THR A 64 15.87 14.01 11.97
C THR A 64 17.31 14.28 11.53
N ASP A 65 18.28 13.78 12.28
CA ASP A 65 19.69 14.02 11.96
C ASP A 65 20.13 13.35 10.65
N ASP A 66 19.43 12.30 10.22
CA ASP A 66 19.70 11.58 8.98
C ASP A 66 18.83 12.06 7.80
N LYS A 67 17.88 12.96 8.04
CA LYS A 67 17.10 13.67 7.01
C LYS A 67 16.78 15.08 7.51
N PRO A 68 17.79 15.94 7.58
CA PRO A 68 17.70 17.19 8.34
C PRO A 68 16.68 18.21 7.83
N THR A 69 16.17 18.06 6.61
CA THR A 69 15.22 19.00 6.01
C THR A 69 13.88 18.34 5.62
N VAL A 70 13.71 17.05 5.93
CA VAL A 70 12.53 16.30 5.45
C VAL A 70 11.56 16.03 6.59
N THR A 71 10.32 16.42 6.38
CA THR A 71 9.19 16.06 7.24
C THR A 71 8.39 14.95 6.56
N LEU A 72 8.02 13.93 7.32
CA LEU A 72 7.14 12.86 6.86
C LEU A 72 5.71 13.15 7.30
N SER A 73 4.78 13.17 6.36
CA SER A 73 3.37 13.42 6.65
C SER A 73 2.48 12.57 5.76
N THR A 74 1.23 12.40 6.18
CA THR A 74 0.20 11.83 5.33
C THR A 74 -0.07 12.77 4.15
N PRO A 75 -0.71 12.29 3.06
CA PRO A 75 -1.02 13.14 1.92
C PRO A 75 -1.81 14.39 2.35
N THR A 76 -1.29 15.57 2.01
CA THR A 76 -1.97 16.84 2.30
C THR A 76 -3.08 17.13 1.30
N ASP A 77 -2.92 16.67 0.07
CA ASP A 77 -3.93 16.74 -0.97
C ASP A 77 -3.98 15.39 -1.70
N PRO A 78 -4.97 14.54 -1.40
CA PRO A 78 -5.06 13.22 -2.04
C PRO A 78 -5.33 13.27 -3.54
N ASN A 79 -5.65 14.45 -4.09
CA ASN A 79 -5.80 14.64 -5.54
C ASN A 79 -4.48 15.04 -6.22
N HIS A 80 -3.41 15.21 -5.45
CA HIS A 80 -2.09 15.55 -5.97
C HIS A 80 -1.07 14.57 -5.39
N THR A 81 -0.58 13.67 -6.21
CA THR A 81 0.42 12.70 -5.77
C THR A 81 1.46 12.48 -6.86
N SER A 82 2.68 12.20 -6.44
CA SER A 82 3.81 11.92 -7.34
C SER A 82 4.24 10.46 -7.30
N ALA A 83 3.70 9.68 -6.38
CA ALA A 83 4.02 8.27 -6.24
C ALA A 83 2.82 7.51 -5.68
N PHE A 84 2.67 6.27 -6.08
CA PHE A 84 1.59 5.40 -5.62
C PHE A 84 1.98 3.94 -5.81
N MET A 85 1.33 3.05 -5.07
CA MET A 85 1.46 1.62 -5.32
C MET A 85 0.73 1.24 -6.60
N ASN A 86 1.39 0.44 -7.42
CA ASN A 86 0.81 -0.14 -8.62
C ASN A 86 0.66 -1.64 -8.39
N VAL A 87 -0.58 -2.10 -8.29
CA VAL A 87 -0.90 -3.50 -8.01
C VAL A 87 -1.38 -4.14 -9.32
N ARG A 88 -0.66 -5.17 -9.76
CA ARG A 88 -0.99 -5.86 -11.01
C ARG A 88 -1.72 -7.15 -10.68
N VAL A 89 -2.89 -7.35 -11.27
CA VAL A 89 -3.76 -8.49 -10.98
C VAL A 89 -4.03 -9.30 -12.23
N ALA A 90 -4.33 -10.58 -12.03
CA ALA A 90 -4.69 -11.47 -13.14
C ALA A 90 -6.12 -11.22 -13.63
N ASN A 91 -7.03 -10.85 -12.73
CA ASN A 91 -8.44 -10.64 -13.05
C ASN A 91 -8.96 -9.44 -12.25
N ILE A 92 -9.03 -8.29 -12.90
CA ILE A 92 -9.43 -7.05 -12.23
C ILE A 92 -10.92 -7.02 -11.87
N GLY A 93 -11.76 -7.69 -12.67
CA GLY A 93 -13.20 -7.79 -12.34
C GLY A 93 -13.43 -8.51 -11.03
N LEU A 94 -12.69 -9.60 -10.81
CA LEU A 94 -12.74 -10.36 -9.56
C LEU A 94 -12.15 -9.56 -8.41
N ALA A 95 -10.99 -8.93 -8.61
CA ALA A 95 -10.37 -8.08 -7.59
C ALA A 95 -11.29 -6.92 -7.18
N TYR A 96 -11.90 -6.26 -8.15
CA TYR A 96 -12.85 -5.18 -7.90
C TYR A 96 -14.01 -5.65 -7.02
N LYS A 97 -14.60 -6.78 -7.36
CA LYS A 97 -15.73 -7.36 -6.62
C LYS A 97 -15.33 -7.75 -5.19
N GLU A 98 -14.22 -8.49 -5.06
CA GLU A 98 -13.78 -8.99 -3.76
C GLU A 98 -13.32 -7.87 -2.84
N TRP A 99 -12.50 -6.95 -3.35
CA TRP A 99 -11.95 -5.87 -2.54
C TRP A 99 -13.01 -4.84 -2.15
N SER A 100 -13.95 -4.55 -3.05
CA SER A 100 -15.11 -3.72 -2.71
C SER A 100 -15.93 -4.38 -1.60
N GLY A 101 -16.13 -5.68 -1.67
CA GLY A 101 -16.84 -6.44 -0.63
C GLY A 101 -16.13 -6.43 0.71
N ARG A 102 -14.82 -6.20 0.73
CA ARG A 102 -14.00 -6.09 1.95
C ARG A 102 -13.85 -4.65 2.44
N GLY A 103 -14.49 -3.70 1.79
CA GLY A 103 -14.51 -2.31 2.23
C GLY A 103 -13.65 -1.34 1.43
N ALA A 104 -12.95 -1.79 0.40
CA ALA A 104 -12.21 -0.88 -0.47
C ALA A 104 -13.16 0.03 -1.24
N GLN A 105 -12.82 1.31 -1.30
CA GLN A 105 -13.59 2.30 -2.04
C GLN A 105 -12.84 2.65 -3.31
N PHE A 106 -13.34 2.17 -4.46
CA PHE A 106 -12.77 2.50 -5.76
C PHE A 106 -13.26 3.87 -6.20
N LEU A 107 -12.37 4.65 -6.84
CA LEU A 107 -12.74 5.96 -7.38
C LEU A 107 -13.74 5.83 -8.51
N THR A 108 -13.58 4.81 -9.34
CA THR A 108 -14.54 4.43 -10.39
C THR A 108 -14.52 2.91 -10.51
N GLU A 109 -15.47 2.38 -11.28
CA GLU A 109 -15.35 1.00 -11.76
C GLU A 109 -14.12 0.87 -12.69
N PRO A 110 -13.63 -0.34 -12.94
CA PRO A 110 -12.50 -0.54 -13.86
C PRO A 110 -12.79 0.02 -15.26
N LYS A 111 -11.80 0.66 -15.84
CA LYS A 111 -11.88 1.27 -17.18
C LYS A 111 -10.88 0.59 -18.11
N ASP A 112 -11.36 0.25 -19.30
CA ASP A 112 -10.55 -0.37 -20.36
C ASP A 112 -9.84 0.71 -21.17
N HIS A 113 -8.50 0.65 -21.20
CA HIS A 113 -7.66 1.58 -21.94
C HIS A 113 -6.98 0.94 -23.14
N GLY A 114 -7.44 -0.24 -23.57
CA GLY A 114 -6.95 -0.94 -24.74
C GLY A 114 -5.85 -1.93 -24.44
N PHE A 115 -4.77 -1.50 -23.80
CA PHE A 115 -3.65 -2.37 -23.43
C PHE A 115 -3.69 -2.77 -21.94
N GLU A 116 -4.53 -2.12 -21.18
CA GLU A 116 -4.77 -2.52 -19.79
C GLU A 116 -6.16 -2.07 -19.33
N ILE A 117 -6.67 -2.74 -18.33
CA ILE A 117 -7.86 -2.33 -17.59
C ILE A 117 -7.38 -1.90 -16.22
N ARG A 118 -7.79 -0.73 -15.74
CA ARG A 118 -7.32 -0.23 -14.44
C ARG A 118 -8.39 0.46 -13.64
N ALA A 119 -8.17 0.51 -12.35
CA ALA A 119 -9.00 1.22 -11.39
C ALA A 119 -8.13 1.71 -10.25
N TYR A 120 -8.63 2.61 -9.44
CA TYR A 120 -7.88 3.20 -8.34
C TYR A 120 -8.66 3.09 -7.04
N ILE A 121 -7.92 2.85 -5.96
CA ILE A 121 -8.42 2.83 -4.58
C ILE A 121 -7.66 3.90 -3.81
N ARG A 122 -8.25 4.43 -2.75
CA ARG A 122 -7.55 5.19 -1.73
C ARG A 122 -7.52 4.40 -0.45
N ASP A 123 -6.37 4.45 0.23
CA ASP A 123 -6.27 3.89 1.57
C ASP A 123 -6.86 4.86 2.61
N PRO A 124 -6.89 4.52 3.91
CA PRO A 124 -7.50 5.39 4.93
C PRO A 124 -6.90 6.80 5.04
N ASP A 125 -5.64 6.99 4.64
CA ASP A 125 -4.98 8.29 4.67
C ASP A 125 -5.03 9.04 3.35
N GLY A 126 -5.63 8.42 2.33
CA GLY A 126 -5.69 9.01 1.00
C GLY A 126 -4.55 8.63 0.08
N HIS A 127 -3.67 7.70 0.48
CA HIS A 127 -2.66 7.16 -0.45
C HIS A 127 -3.35 6.47 -1.62
N LEU A 128 -2.91 6.81 -2.83
CA LEU A 128 -3.48 6.24 -4.04
C LEU A 128 -2.92 4.84 -4.31
N ILE A 129 -3.76 3.93 -4.75
CA ILE A 129 -3.39 2.57 -5.14
C ILE A 129 -4.00 2.32 -6.51
N GLU A 130 -3.16 2.06 -7.51
CA GLU A 130 -3.62 1.66 -8.84
C GLU A 130 -3.73 0.14 -8.89
N VAL A 131 -4.85 -0.33 -9.43
CA VAL A 131 -5.06 -1.76 -9.69
C VAL A 131 -5.18 -1.92 -11.20
N GLY A 132 -4.35 -2.77 -11.79
CA GLY A 132 -4.31 -2.92 -13.23
C GLY A 132 -4.18 -4.36 -13.67
N GLN A 133 -4.78 -4.65 -14.81
CA GLN A 133 -4.67 -5.94 -15.49
C GLN A 133 -4.20 -5.70 -16.91
N ALA A 134 -3.11 -6.34 -17.32
CA ALA A 134 -2.64 -6.29 -18.70
C ALA A 134 -3.59 -7.08 -19.59
N THR A 135 -3.89 -6.53 -20.76
CA THR A 135 -4.77 -7.18 -21.76
C THR A 135 -4.04 -7.56 -23.03
N MET A 136 -2.74 -7.39 -23.04
CA MET A 136 -1.90 -7.81 -24.20
C MET A 136 -1.09 -9.05 -23.88
#